data_28e1d7862725bde1b7a97649d3770647
#
_entry.id   28e1d7862725bde1b7a97649d3770647
#
_cell.length_a   1.000
_cell.length_b   1.000
_cell.length_c   1.000
_cell.angle_alpha   90.00
_cell.angle_beta   90.00
_cell.angle_gamma   90.00
#
_symmetry.space_group_name_H-M   'P 1'
#
loop_
_entity.id
_entity.type
_entity.pdbx_description
1 polymer ?
#
loop_
_entity_poly.entity_id
_entity_poly.type
_entity_poly.pdbx_seq_one_letter_code
_entity_poly.pdbx_strand_id
1 'polypeptide(L)'
;KAIVYNYYETSINIATMFGFVKNENGVLAVSNRIFETWLYNLYLSSAEMQKKEIYAASLIDKNQFITNGYLNMRLVLEKFVQHFHDLYGDSDETFLEDEGRKYFLLYLRPIINGTGNYYIETQTREQKRTDIIVDYLGEQYIIEMKIWHGKEYNNRGENQLIEYLNDYHVKKGYMISFNFNRKKETGIKEITIDGKTIIEAIV
;
A
#
# COMPACT_ATOMS: atom_id res chain seq x y z
N LYS A 1 -12.72 12.81 -1.07
CA LYS A 1 -14.05 13.34 -1.48
C LYS A 1 -14.26 12.99 -2.94
N ALA A 2 -15.33 12.23 -3.27
CA ALA A 2 -15.64 11.85 -4.64
C ALA A 2 -15.92 13.11 -5.50
N ILE A 3 -15.38 13.13 -6.72
CA ILE A 3 -15.61 14.19 -7.70
C ILE A 3 -16.78 13.77 -8.59
N VAL A 4 -17.82 14.60 -8.67
CA VAL A 4 -18.97 14.34 -9.55
C VAL A 4 -18.50 14.43 -11.00
N TYR A 5 -18.87 13.45 -11.82
CA TYR A 5 -18.58 13.47 -13.25
C TYR A 5 -19.44 14.55 -13.94
N ASN A 6 -18.79 15.51 -14.55
CA ASN A 6 -19.44 16.56 -15.32
C ASN A 6 -18.78 16.70 -16.69
N TYR A 7 -19.44 16.19 -17.73
CA TYR A 7 -18.93 16.21 -19.10
C TYR A 7 -18.75 17.65 -19.65
N TYR A 8 -19.48 18.62 -19.14
CA TYR A 8 -19.37 20.02 -19.57
C TYR A 8 -18.18 20.75 -18.95
N GLU A 9 -17.54 20.17 -17.95
CA GLU A 9 -16.31 20.71 -17.42
C GLU A 9 -15.15 20.33 -18.35
N THR A 10 -14.44 21.36 -18.85
CA THR A 10 -13.42 21.23 -19.90
C THR A 10 -12.35 20.19 -19.55
N SER A 11 -11.84 20.21 -18.32
CA SER A 11 -10.80 19.28 -17.87
C SER A 11 -11.27 17.85 -17.89
N ILE A 12 -12.49 17.60 -17.42
CA ILE A 12 -13.12 16.26 -17.39
C ILE A 12 -13.39 15.78 -18.81
N ASN A 13 -13.89 16.68 -19.68
CA ASN A 13 -14.15 16.34 -21.07
C ASN A 13 -12.85 15.91 -21.78
N ILE A 14 -11.80 16.73 -21.69
CA ILE A 14 -10.49 16.43 -22.30
C ILE A 14 -9.94 15.11 -21.75
N ALA A 15 -9.94 14.91 -20.43
CA ALA A 15 -9.44 13.70 -19.81
C ALA A 15 -10.25 12.45 -20.24
N THR A 16 -11.56 12.60 -20.45
CA THR A 16 -12.43 11.53 -20.96
C THR A 16 -12.13 11.22 -22.43
N MET A 17 -11.94 12.25 -23.28
CA MET A 17 -11.60 12.08 -24.69
C MET A 17 -10.28 11.32 -24.87
N PHE A 18 -9.30 11.58 -24.02
CA PHE A 18 -8.02 10.86 -24.04
C PHE A 18 -8.06 9.52 -23.29
N GLY A 19 -9.19 9.13 -22.74
CA GLY A 19 -9.36 7.85 -22.04
C GLY A 19 -8.65 7.77 -20.67
N PHE A 20 -8.28 8.90 -20.06
CA PHE A 20 -7.66 8.93 -18.73
C PHE A 20 -8.67 8.67 -17.62
N VAL A 21 -9.90 9.17 -17.80
CA VAL A 21 -10.98 9.04 -16.83
C VAL A 21 -12.25 8.52 -17.48
N LYS A 22 -13.16 8.02 -16.68
CA LYS A 22 -14.49 7.52 -17.06
C LYS A 22 -15.56 8.02 -16.10
N ASN A 23 -16.80 7.94 -16.54
CA ASN A 23 -17.95 8.07 -15.66
C ASN A 23 -18.26 6.70 -15.04
N GLU A 24 -18.20 6.61 -13.73
CA GLU A 24 -18.59 5.42 -12.98
C GLU A 24 -19.73 5.79 -12.01
N ASN A 25 -20.97 5.53 -12.44
CA ASN A 25 -22.17 5.84 -11.66
C ASN A 25 -22.30 7.32 -11.25
N GLY A 26 -21.96 8.24 -12.14
CA GLY A 26 -22.04 9.69 -11.87
C GLY A 26 -20.79 10.26 -11.15
N VAL A 27 -19.82 9.43 -10.86
CA VAL A 27 -18.55 9.82 -10.22
C VAL A 27 -17.41 9.75 -11.23
N LEU A 28 -16.49 10.69 -11.14
CA LEU A 28 -15.25 10.68 -11.91
C LEU A 28 -14.34 9.57 -11.39
N ALA A 29 -13.96 8.64 -12.24
CA ALA A 29 -13.03 7.57 -11.93
C ALA A 29 -11.90 7.51 -12.94
N VAL A 30 -10.73 7.00 -12.55
CA VAL A 30 -9.64 6.71 -13.48
C VAL A 30 -10.05 5.55 -14.37
N SER A 31 -9.77 5.63 -15.68
CA SER A 31 -10.33 4.67 -16.65
C SER A 31 -9.75 3.27 -16.53
N ASN A 32 -8.48 3.14 -16.14
CA ASN A 32 -7.81 1.84 -16.00
C ASN A 32 -6.60 1.90 -15.06
N ARG A 33 -6.07 0.73 -14.71
CA ARG A 33 -4.97 0.54 -13.75
C ARG A 33 -3.64 1.14 -14.19
N ILE A 34 -3.38 1.21 -15.48
CA ILE A 34 -2.15 1.79 -16.02
C ILE A 34 -2.11 3.28 -15.66
N PHE A 35 -3.20 3.99 -15.92
CA PHE A 35 -3.30 5.40 -15.58
C PHE A 35 -3.35 5.63 -14.07
N GLU A 36 -3.98 4.74 -13.31
CA GLU A 36 -4.01 4.82 -11.87
C GLU A 36 -2.59 4.70 -11.28
N THR A 37 -1.84 3.69 -11.67
CA THR A 37 -0.44 3.52 -11.26
C THR A 37 0.43 4.70 -11.70
N TRP A 38 0.21 5.21 -12.91
CA TRP A 38 0.93 6.38 -13.40
C TRP A 38 0.62 7.63 -12.57
N LEU A 39 -0.64 7.89 -12.24
CA LEU A 39 -1.06 9.01 -11.40
C LEU A 39 -0.50 8.89 -9.98
N TYR A 40 -0.50 7.70 -9.40
CA TYR A 40 0.15 7.44 -8.11
C TYR A 40 1.64 7.77 -8.17
N ASN A 41 2.34 7.31 -9.19
CA ASN A 41 3.77 7.58 -9.37
C ASN A 41 4.04 9.07 -9.54
N LEU A 42 3.22 9.77 -10.31
CA LEU A 42 3.31 11.22 -10.50
C LEU A 42 3.11 11.96 -9.18
N TYR A 43 2.07 11.61 -8.42
CA TYR A 43 1.77 12.20 -7.13
C TYR A 43 2.90 11.97 -6.12
N LEU A 44 3.35 10.73 -5.95
CA LEU A 44 4.44 10.39 -5.03
C LEU A 44 5.79 11.00 -5.43
N SER A 45 5.95 11.41 -6.70
CA SER A 45 7.15 12.10 -7.20
C SER A 45 7.06 13.62 -7.06
N SER A 46 5.93 14.15 -6.60
CA SER A 46 5.79 15.60 -6.41
C SER A 46 6.75 16.12 -5.34
N ALA A 47 7.21 17.35 -5.51
CA ALA A 47 8.10 17.98 -4.53
C ALA A 47 7.47 18.10 -3.13
N GLU A 48 6.14 18.19 -3.06
CA GLU A 48 5.39 18.21 -1.81
C GLU A 48 5.51 16.89 -1.07
N MET A 49 5.32 15.77 -1.76
CA MET A 49 5.42 14.44 -1.16
C MET A 49 6.86 14.08 -0.78
N GLN A 50 7.83 14.48 -1.59
CA GLN A 50 9.26 14.23 -1.29
C GLN A 50 9.80 15.06 -0.12
N LYS A 51 9.09 16.09 0.30
CA LYS A 51 9.39 16.84 1.53
C LYS A 51 8.87 16.16 2.80
N LYS A 52 8.03 15.13 2.68
CA LYS A 52 7.53 14.39 3.84
C LYS A 52 8.67 13.67 4.57
N GLU A 53 8.64 13.73 5.89
CA GLU A 53 9.67 13.15 6.75
C GLU A 53 9.79 11.63 6.57
N ILE A 54 8.68 10.94 6.32
CA ILE A 54 8.66 9.50 6.02
C ILE A 54 9.46 9.16 4.75
N TYR A 55 9.48 10.03 3.75
CA TYR A 55 10.33 9.85 2.57
C TYR A 55 11.81 9.99 2.92
N ALA A 56 12.16 11.00 3.72
CA ALA A 56 13.55 11.21 4.18
C ALA A 56 14.03 10.01 5.03
N ALA A 57 13.17 9.47 5.91
CA ALA A 57 13.47 8.29 6.71
C ALA A 57 13.84 7.06 5.85
N SER A 58 13.14 6.85 4.74
CA SER A 58 13.44 5.74 3.82
C SER A 58 14.83 5.80 3.20
N LEU A 59 15.36 7.01 2.99
CA LEU A 59 16.69 7.22 2.40
C LEU A 59 17.84 6.94 3.37
N ILE A 60 17.61 7.12 4.67
CA ILE A 60 18.61 6.90 5.71
C ILE A 60 19.00 5.42 5.76
N ASP A 61 18.02 4.53 5.72
CA ASP A 61 18.19 3.10 5.95
C ASP A 61 18.18 2.26 4.66
N LYS A 62 18.15 2.90 3.50
CA LYS A 62 17.94 2.27 2.19
C LYS A 62 18.75 1.01 1.94
N ASN A 63 20.02 1.01 2.34
CA ASN A 63 20.96 -0.08 2.00
C ASN A 63 20.80 -1.33 2.88
N GLN A 64 20.15 -1.24 4.05
CA GLN A 64 20.00 -2.38 4.95
C GLN A 64 18.87 -3.33 4.56
N PHE A 65 17.98 -2.91 3.68
CA PHE A 65 16.79 -3.68 3.30
C PHE A 65 17.06 -4.79 2.30
N ILE A 66 18.26 -4.86 1.74
CA ILE A 66 18.65 -5.91 0.80
C ILE A 66 19.58 -6.89 1.49
N THR A 67 19.14 -8.15 1.55
CA THR A 67 19.90 -9.24 2.17
C THR A 67 20.13 -10.33 1.12
N ASN A 68 21.37 -10.65 0.81
CA ASN A 68 21.73 -11.64 -0.22
C ASN A 68 21.07 -11.40 -1.59
N GLY A 69 20.87 -10.14 -1.98
CA GLY A 69 20.21 -9.76 -3.23
C GLY A 69 18.68 -9.76 -3.19
N TYR A 70 18.05 -10.14 -2.09
CA TYR A 70 16.59 -10.16 -1.90
C TYR A 70 16.13 -9.02 -1.00
N LEU A 71 14.94 -8.54 -1.26
CA LEU A 71 14.30 -7.53 -0.42
C LEU A 71 13.83 -8.15 0.90
N ASN A 72 14.37 -7.68 2.02
CA ASN A 72 13.92 -8.06 3.35
C ASN A 72 12.66 -7.26 3.73
N MET A 73 11.51 -7.66 3.20
CA MET A 73 10.24 -6.96 3.43
C MET A 73 9.87 -6.91 4.92
N ARG A 74 10.22 -7.92 5.72
CA ARG A 74 10.02 -7.89 7.17
C ARG A 74 10.74 -6.69 7.79
N LEU A 75 12.02 -6.50 7.46
CA LEU A 75 12.80 -5.36 7.97
C LEU A 75 12.27 -4.03 7.46
N VAL A 76 11.78 -3.98 6.21
CA VAL A 76 11.10 -2.79 5.67
C VAL A 76 9.89 -2.43 6.54
N LEU A 77 9.07 -3.40 6.89
CA LEU A 77 7.90 -3.19 7.74
C LEU A 77 8.28 -2.80 9.17
N GLU A 78 9.27 -3.46 9.77
CA GLU A 78 9.77 -3.12 11.11
C GLU A 78 10.20 -1.64 11.18
N LYS A 79 10.98 -1.20 10.22
CA LYS A 79 11.45 0.18 10.14
C LYS A 79 10.35 1.17 9.78
N PHE A 80 9.41 0.77 8.92
CA PHE A 80 8.24 1.60 8.63
C PHE A 80 7.42 1.86 9.89
N VAL A 81 7.12 0.82 10.69
CA VAL A 81 6.38 0.96 11.96
C VAL A 81 7.12 1.92 12.90
N GLN A 82 8.44 1.74 13.06
CA GLN A 82 9.25 2.60 13.92
C GLN A 82 9.18 4.07 13.47
N HIS A 83 9.49 4.36 12.20
CA HIS A 83 9.47 5.72 11.69
C HIS A 83 8.08 6.34 11.69
N PHE A 84 7.05 5.55 11.36
CA PHE A 84 5.68 6.05 11.37
C PHE A 84 5.24 6.43 12.80
N HIS A 85 5.58 5.61 13.79
CA HIS A 85 5.33 5.90 15.19
C HIS A 85 6.07 7.16 15.66
N ASP A 86 7.36 7.28 15.32
CA ASP A 86 8.18 8.44 15.71
C ASP A 86 7.67 9.75 15.11
N LEU A 87 7.11 9.71 13.90
CA LEU A 87 6.65 10.89 13.17
C LEU A 87 5.18 11.26 13.45
N TYR A 88 4.33 10.25 13.68
CA TYR A 88 2.87 10.42 13.72
C TYR A 88 2.21 9.77 14.94
N GLY A 89 2.96 9.09 15.81
CA GLY A 89 2.42 8.32 16.92
C GLY A 89 1.65 9.13 17.97
N ASP A 90 2.01 10.40 18.15
CA ASP A 90 1.35 11.35 19.05
C ASP A 90 0.23 12.16 18.36
N SER A 91 0.00 11.92 17.07
CA SER A 91 -1.04 12.59 16.32
C SER A 91 -2.41 11.98 16.64
N ASP A 92 -3.39 12.82 16.96
CA ASP A 92 -4.81 12.40 17.05
C ASP A 92 -5.46 12.29 15.66
N GLU A 93 -4.68 12.47 14.57
CA GLU A 93 -5.18 12.38 13.21
C GLU A 93 -5.48 10.92 12.85
N THR A 94 -6.69 10.68 12.40
CA THR A 94 -7.10 9.44 11.76
C THR A 94 -7.13 9.64 10.24
N PHE A 95 -6.80 8.62 9.50
CA PHE A 95 -6.83 8.68 8.04
C PHE A 95 -7.52 7.45 7.44
N LEU A 96 -7.82 7.52 6.16
CA LEU A 96 -8.36 6.41 5.40
C LEU A 96 -7.24 5.46 4.94
N GLU A 97 -7.58 4.21 4.66
CA GLU A 97 -6.68 3.18 4.15
C GLU A 97 -5.84 3.64 2.95
N ASP A 98 -6.44 4.46 2.09
CA ASP A 98 -5.79 5.07 0.93
C ASP A 98 -4.62 6.00 1.30
N GLU A 99 -4.72 6.72 2.41
CA GLU A 99 -3.63 7.57 2.91
C GLU A 99 -2.52 6.74 3.54
N GLY A 100 -2.87 5.69 4.29
CA GLY A 100 -1.91 4.72 4.80
C GLY A 100 -1.10 4.08 3.67
N ARG A 101 -1.78 3.72 2.57
CA ARG A 101 -1.13 3.21 1.35
C ARG A 101 -0.15 4.23 0.76
N LYS A 102 -0.50 5.51 0.69
CA LYS A 102 0.38 6.57 0.21
C LYS A 102 1.63 6.71 1.08
N TYR A 103 1.48 6.72 2.41
CA TYR A 103 2.62 6.78 3.33
C TYR A 103 3.56 5.58 3.16
N PHE A 104 3.01 4.38 3.08
CA PHE A 104 3.81 3.18 2.88
C PHE A 104 4.53 3.18 1.53
N LEU A 105 3.85 3.53 0.44
CA LEU A 105 4.46 3.61 -0.89
C LEU A 105 5.51 4.72 -0.98
N LEU A 106 5.29 5.83 -0.29
CA LEU A 106 6.27 6.91 -0.21
C LEU A 106 7.56 6.45 0.49
N TYR A 107 7.43 5.62 1.52
CA TYR A 107 8.55 4.99 2.22
C TYR A 107 9.22 3.88 1.39
N LEU A 108 8.43 3.00 0.80
CA LEU A 108 8.93 1.82 0.07
C LEU A 108 9.64 2.19 -1.24
N ARG A 109 9.11 3.16 -1.97
CA ARG A 109 9.53 3.47 -3.32
C ARG A 109 11.02 3.79 -3.47
N PRO A 110 11.68 4.63 -2.63
CA PRO A 110 13.11 4.85 -2.70
C PRO A 110 13.94 3.60 -2.44
N ILE A 111 13.43 2.66 -1.65
CA ILE A 111 14.10 1.41 -1.30
C ILE A 111 14.22 0.48 -2.51
N ILE A 112 13.13 0.34 -3.26
CA ILE A 112 13.07 -0.57 -4.43
C ILE A 112 13.45 0.11 -5.74
N ASN A 113 13.65 1.42 -5.75
CA ASN A 113 13.89 2.21 -6.96
C ASN A 113 15.10 1.69 -7.76
N GLY A 114 14.88 1.51 -9.06
CA GLY A 114 15.90 1.02 -10.00
C GLY A 114 15.99 -0.51 -10.11
N THR A 115 15.34 -1.27 -9.22
CA THR A 115 15.40 -2.74 -9.20
C THR A 115 14.01 -3.37 -9.14
N GLY A 116 13.11 -2.84 -8.31
CA GLY A 116 11.77 -3.37 -8.11
C GLY A 116 10.68 -2.47 -8.67
N ASN A 117 9.49 -3.04 -8.79
CA ASN A 117 8.26 -2.36 -9.15
C ASN A 117 7.19 -2.67 -8.12
N TYR A 118 6.14 -1.83 -8.07
CA TYR A 118 4.95 -2.13 -7.30
C TYR A 118 3.69 -1.93 -8.14
N TYR A 119 2.65 -2.66 -7.76
CA TYR A 119 1.34 -2.61 -8.39
C TYR A 119 0.30 -2.42 -7.30
N ILE A 120 -0.64 -1.51 -7.51
CA ILE A 120 -1.72 -1.20 -6.56
C ILE A 120 -3.03 -1.85 -7.02
N GLU A 121 -3.84 -2.30 -6.04
CA GLU A 121 -5.15 -2.91 -6.25
C GLU A 121 -5.21 -3.92 -7.41
N THR A 122 -4.21 -4.79 -7.47
CA THR A 122 -4.08 -5.78 -8.53
C THR A 122 -5.21 -6.80 -8.43
N GLN A 123 -5.90 -7.05 -9.53
CA GLN A 123 -7.02 -7.98 -9.56
C GLN A 123 -6.53 -9.40 -9.85
N THR A 124 -6.92 -10.36 -9.03
CA THR A 124 -6.70 -11.79 -9.27
C THR A 124 -7.64 -12.32 -10.36
N ARG A 125 -7.44 -13.57 -10.80
CA ARG A 125 -8.34 -14.24 -11.76
C ARG A 125 -9.77 -14.37 -11.23
N GLU A 126 -9.95 -14.43 -9.91
CA GLU A 126 -11.26 -14.49 -9.23
C GLU A 126 -11.86 -13.11 -8.95
N GLN A 127 -11.34 -12.05 -9.57
CA GLN A 127 -11.77 -10.65 -9.41
C GLN A 127 -11.58 -10.05 -8.01
N LYS A 128 -10.80 -10.70 -7.15
CA LYS A 128 -10.37 -10.15 -5.86
C LYS A 128 -9.23 -9.14 -6.08
N ARG A 129 -9.12 -8.15 -5.22
CA ARG A 129 -8.12 -7.07 -5.35
C ARG A 129 -7.18 -7.08 -4.15
N THR A 130 -5.89 -7.21 -4.41
CA THR A 130 -4.83 -6.98 -3.43
C THR A 130 -4.48 -5.50 -3.36
N ASP A 131 -4.14 -4.99 -2.17
CA ASP A 131 -3.80 -3.57 -2.05
C ASP A 131 -2.50 -3.23 -2.76
N ILE A 132 -1.44 -3.97 -2.48
CA ILE A 132 -0.12 -3.76 -3.08
C ILE A 132 0.55 -5.12 -3.39
N ILE A 133 1.12 -5.23 -4.57
CA ILE A 133 2.09 -6.26 -4.90
C ILE A 133 3.42 -5.58 -5.21
N VAL A 134 4.49 -6.01 -4.57
CA VAL A 134 5.86 -5.60 -4.88
C VAL A 134 6.55 -6.73 -5.61
N ASP A 135 7.12 -6.43 -6.77
CA ASP A 135 8.00 -7.33 -7.51
C ASP A 135 9.44 -6.81 -7.37
N TYR A 136 10.31 -7.66 -6.84
CA TYR A 136 11.72 -7.33 -6.65
C TYR A 136 12.58 -8.50 -7.11
N LEU A 137 13.25 -8.35 -8.25
CA LEU A 137 14.08 -9.42 -8.88
C LEU A 137 13.34 -10.74 -9.07
N GLY A 138 12.05 -10.68 -9.43
CA GLY A 138 11.22 -11.86 -9.66
C GLY A 138 10.58 -12.47 -8.40
N GLU A 139 10.90 -11.94 -7.22
CA GLU A 139 10.21 -12.27 -5.98
C GLU A 139 8.99 -11.36 -5.79
N GLN A 140 7.85 -11.95 -5.46
CA GLN A 140 6.61 -11.21 -5.25
C GLN A 140 6.27 -11.13 -3.76
N TYR A 141 6.01 -9.90 -3.30
CA TYR A 141 5.59 -9.59 -1.94
C TYR A 141 4.16 -9.06 -1.99
N ILE A 142 3.21 -9.83 -1.48
CA ILE A 142 1.79 -9.48 -1.45
C ILE A 142 1.50 -8.82 -0.11
N ILE A 143 0.96 -7.60 -0.17
CA ILE A 143 0.73 -6.75 0.99
C ILE A 143 -0.74 -6.34 1.01
N GLU A 144 -1.39 -6.60 2.12
CA GLU A 144 -2.75 -6.17 2.43
C GLU A 144 -2.68 -5.06 3.48
N MET A 145 -3.52 -4.04 3.35
CA MET A 145 -3.57 -2.92 4.27
C MET A 145 -4.95 -2.81 4.90
N LYS A 146 -5.00 -2.55 6.19
CA LYS A 146 -6.26 -2.43 6.92
C LYS A 146 -6.20 -1.31 7.96
N ILE A 147 -7.33 -0.62 8.12
CA ILE A 147 -7.57 0.16 9.32
C ILE A 147 -8.16 -0.78 10.38
N TRP A 148 -7.58 -0.77 11.56
CA TRP A 148 -8.04 -1.60 12.66
C TRP A 148 -9.43 -1.20 13.15
N HIS A 149 -10.40 -2.08 13.02
CA HIS A 149 -11.77 -1.94 13.53
C HIS A 149 -12.18 -3.07 14.49
N GLY A 150 -11.19 -3.74 15.11
CA GLY A 150 -11.41 -4.87 16.01
C GLY A 150 -11.00 -6.21 15.44
N LYS A 151 -10.97 -7.23 16.31
CA LYS A 151 -10.44 -8.56 15.99
C LYS A 151 -11.12 -9.24 14.80
N GLU A 152 -12.44 -9.16 14.73
CA GLU A 152 -13.20 -9.81 13.62
C GLU A 152 -12.87 -9.19 12.26
N TYR A 153 -12.66 -7.89 12.23
CA TYR A 153 -12.29 -7.19 11.01
C TYR A 153 -10.87 -7.55 10.57
N ASN A 154 -9.95 -7.66 11.52
CA ASN A 154 -8.56 -8.08 11.26
C ASN A 154 -8.50 -9.51 10.72
N ASN A 155 -9.24 -10.44 11.33
CA ASN A 155 -9.34 -11.83 10.85
C ASN A 155 -9.87 -11.93 9.41
N ARG A 156 -10.75 -11.02 8.98
CA ARG A 156 -11.19 -10.96 7.58
C ARG A 156 -10.06 -10.55 6.65
N GLY A 157 -9.23 -9.58 7.05
CA GLY A 157 -8.04 -9.19 6.31
C GLY A 157 -7.02 -10.33 6.19
N GLU A 158 -6.79 -11.07 7.27
CA GLU A 158 -5.93 -12.25 7.27
C GLU A 158 -6.43 -13.33 6.29
N ASN A 159 -7.73 -13.65 6.35
CA ASN A 159 -8.33 -14.62 5.44
C ASN A 159 -8.27 -14.16 3.98
N GLN A 160 -8.54 -12.88 3.71
CA GLN A 160 -8.43 -12.29 2.38
C GLN A 160 -6.99 -12.41 1.86
N LEU A 161 -5.99 -12.11 2.68
CA LEU A 161 -4.59 -12.26 2.32
C LEU A 161 -4.23 -13.71 2.02
N ILE A 162 -4.71 -14.68 2.84
CA ILE A 162 -4.49 -16.12 2.58
C ILE A 162 -5.04 -16.55 1.22
N GLU A 163 -6.21 -16.08 0.83
CA GLU A 163 -6.78 -16.34 -0.49
C GLU A 163 -5.86 -15.82 -1.60
N TYR A 164 -5.33 -14.59 -1.47
CA TYR A 164 -4.37 -14.04 -2.43
C TYR A 164 -3.07 -14.87 -2.48
N LEU A 165 -2.54 -15.31 -1.32
CA LEU A 165 -1.35 -16.15 -1.30
C LEU A 165 -1.56 -17.49 -2.00
N ASN A 166 -2.78 -18.02 -2.00
CA ASN A 166 -3.14 -19.21 -2.78
C ASN A 166 -3.17 -18.90 -4.28
N ASP A 167 -3.83 -17.81 -4.68
CA ASP A 167 -3.95 -17.40 -6.08
C ASP A 167 -2.59 -17.12 -6.74
N TYR A 168 -1.67 -16.51 -5.99
CA TYR A 168 -0.30 -16.22 -6.44
C TYR A 168 0.71 -17.34 -6.17
N HIS A 169 0.28 -18.46 -5.56
CA HIS A 169 1.12 -19.61 -5.22
C HIS A 169 2.33 -19.26 -4.33
N VAL A 170 2.20 -18.26 -3.48
CA VAL A 170 3.23 -17.87 -2.50
C VAL A 170 2.87 -18.33 -1.09
N LYS A 171 3.88 -18.52 -0.26
CA LYS A 171 3.71 -19.03 1.12
C LYS A 171 3.71 -17.95 2.18
N LYS A 172 4.20 -16.76 1.84
CA LYS A 172 4.35 -15.64 2.78
C LYS A 172 3.66 -14.40 2.26
N GLY A 173 2.89 -13.76 3.12
CA GLY A 173 2.23 -12.49 2.87
C GLY A 173 2.53 -11.48 3.96
N TYR A 174 2.13 -10.25 3.71
CA TYR A 174 2.39 -9.11 4.58
C TYR A 174 1.10 -8.34 4.82
N MET A 175 0.87 -7.90 6.04
CA MET A 175 -0.28 -7.08 6.38
C MET A 175 0.18 -5.84 7.14
N ILE A 176 -0.39 -4.69 6.81
CA ILE A 176 -0.17 -3.43 7.54
C ILE A 176 -1.49 -3.01 8.16
N SER A 177 -1.54 -3.03 9.48
CA SER A 177 -2.73 -2.70 10.26
C SER A 177 -2.54 -1.34 10.95
N PHE A 178 -3.19 -0.30 10.44
CA PHE A 178 -3.19 1.03 11.06
C PHE A 178 -4.20 1.06 12.22
N ASN A 179 -3.68 1.17 13.44
CA ASN A 179 -4.48 1.14 14.65
C ASN A 179 -4.44 2.51 15.35
N PHE A 180 -5.55 3.22 15.36
CA PHE A 180 -5.71 4.54 15.97
C PHE A 180 -6.19 4.49 17.44
N ASN A 181 -6.24 3.32 18.05
CA ASN A 181 -6.60 3.22 19.46
C ASN A 181 -5.46 3.74 20.35
N ARG A 182 -5.79 4.47 21.40
CA ARG A 182 -4.80 5.02 22.36
C ARG A 182 -3.97 3.95 23.08
N LYS A 183 -4.53 2.75 23.28
CA LYS A 183 -3.86 1.60 23.91
C LYS A 183 -3.64 0.52 22.86
N LYS A 184 -2.75 0.77 21.90
CA LYS A 184 -2.35 -0.20 20.90
C LYS A 184 -0.97 -0.78 21.22
N GLU A 185 -0.76 -2.02 20.85
CA GLU A 185 0.58 -2.60 20.74
C GLU A 185 1.05 -2.38 19.29
N THR A 186 2.13 -1.64 19.13
CA THR A 186 2.78 -1.46 17.83
C THR A 186 3.89 -2.48 17.66
N GLY A 187 4.21 -2.84 16.42
CA GLY A 187 5.30 -3.76 16.13
C GLY A 187 4.95 -4.80 15.08
N ILE A 188 5.74 -5.87 15.05
CA ILE A 188 5.58 -6.96 14.09
C ILE A 188 5.07 -8.21 14.80
N LYS A 189 4.05 -8.84 14.21
CA LYS A 189 3.57 -10.17 14.57
C LYS A 189 3.78 -11.14 13.42
N GLU A 190 3.98 -12.39 13.73
CA GLU A 190 4.01 -13.49 12.77
C GLU A 190 2.87 -14.45 13.08
N ILE A 191 2.04 -14.71 12.08
CA ILE A 191 0.83 -15.53 12.18
C ILE A 191 0.93 -16.63 11.15
N THR A 192 0.63 -17.87 11.54
CA THR A 192 0.58 -19.00 10.61
C THR A 192 -0.84 -19.53 10.51
N ILE A 193 -1.40 -19.52 9.30
CA ILE A 193 -2.73 -20.02 8.99
C ILE A 193 -2.62 -20.91 7.75
N ASP A 194 -3.14 -22.14 7.82
CA ASP A 194 -3.18 -23.12 6.71
C ASP A 194 -1.82 -23.31 6.00
N GLY A 195 -0.73 -23.32 6.78
CA GLY A 195 0.63 -23.47 6.26
C GLY A 195 1.19 -22.26 5.51
N LYS A 196 0.49 -21.12 5.55
CA LYS A 196 0.95 -19.82 5.09
C LYS A 196 1.40 -18.97 6.26
N THR A 197 2.39 -18.12 6.04
CA THR A 197 2.90 -17.17 7.03
C THR A 197 2.49 -15.76 6.69
N ILE A 198 1.86 -15.06 7.62
CA ILE A 198 1.56 -13.63 7.53
C ILE A 198 2.48 -12.88 8.47
N ILE A 199 3.18 -11.89 7.96
CA ILE A 199 3.92 -10.89 8.75
C ILE A 199 3.03 -9.67 8.86
N GLU A 200 2.47 -9.44 10.05
CA GLU A 200 1.62 -8.27 10.33
C GLU A 200 2.44 -7.17 11.00
N ALA A 201 2.40 -5.98 10.39
CA ALA A 201 2.92 -4.75 10.94
C ALA A 201 1.76 -3.94 11.55
N ILE A 202 1.78 -3.74 12.86
CA ILE A 202 0.79 -2.91 13.57
C ILE A 202 1.39 -1.53 13.80
N VAL A 203 0.73 -0.54 13.22
CA VAL A 203 1.18 0.86 13.15
C VAL A 203 0.33 1.75 14.04
#